data_8f2d5710a37a50fac7f3a7c3e4d901b6
#
_entry.id   8f2d5710a37a50fac7f3a7c3e4d901b6
#
_cell.length_a   1.000
_cell.length_b   1.000
_cell.length_c   1.000
_cell.angle_alpha   90.00
_cell.angle_beta   90.00
_cell.angle_gamma   90.00
#
_symmetry.space_group_name_H-M   'P 1'
#
loop_
_entity.id
_entity.type
_entity.pdbx_description
1 polymer ?
#
loop_
_entity_poly.entity_id
_entity_poly.type
_entity_poly.pdbx_seq_one_letter_code
_entity_poly.pdbx_strand_id
1 'polypeptide(L)'
;MSLTVFEGLQSEIYVPITPKSIFTPVKKELKEMRVAMATAAGVHLKTDARFNLAGDTSYREIPDTATTDELMVSHGGYDNADVNRDVNAMFPIDRLHELAKEGFIKEVAPMHFGFMGGGGDQEAFHDVTGPEIAQKLVDEGVDAVVLTAGXGTCHRTAVIVQRAIEEAGIPTILIAALPPVVRQNGSPRAVAPLVPMGANAGEPHNIEMQTGILKDTLKELVAIETPGKIVSLPYEYIAHV
;
A
#
# COMPACT_ATOMS: atom_id res chain seq x y z
N MET A 1 17.66 -22.63 3.38
CA MET A 1 16.66 -21.78 2.75
C MET A 1 16.59 -22.13 1.28
N SER A 2 15.42 -22.56 0.84
CA SER A 2 15.29 -23.00 -0.54
C SER A 2 14.80 -21.88 -1.39
N LEU A 3 15.53 -21.58 -2.42
CA LEU A 3 15.05 -20.78 -3.51
C LEU A 3 14.14 -21.69 -4.30
N THR A 4 12.88 -21.36 -4.35
CA THR A 4 12.00 -22.09 -5.22
C THR A 4 12.18 -21.52 -6.60
N VAL A 5 12.97 -22.20 -7.39
CA VAL A 5 13.16 -21.82 -8.77
C VAL A 5 12.12 -22.58 -9.57
N PHE A 6 11.19 -21.85 -10.15
CA PHE A 6 10.26 -22.46 -11.08
C PHE A 6 10.99 -22.58 -12.40
N GLU A 7 11.14 -23.79 -12.88
CA GLU A 7 11.75 -24.00 -14.19
C GLU A 7 10.98 -23.20 -15.23
N GLY A 8 11.72 -22.43 -16.02
CA GLY A 8 11.13 -21.65 -17.08
C GLY A 8 10.78 -20.22 -16.71
N LEU A 9 10.83 -19.89 -15.43
CA LEU A 9 10.65 -18.50 -15.03
C LEU A 9 12.02 -17.93 -14.75
N GLN A 10 12.49 -17.17 -15.70
CA GLN A 10 13.78 -16.56 -15.52
C GLN A 10 13.66 -15.26 -14.82
N SER A 11 14.58 -15.05 -13.96
CA SER A 11 15.03 -13.72 -13.67
C SER A 11 14.34 -12.91 -12.61
N GLU A 12 13.35 -13.41 -11.95
CA GLU A 12 13.04 -12.77 -10.71
C GLU A 12 13.93 -13.40 -9.68
N ILE A 13 15.06 -12.74 -9.43
CA ILE A 13 15.90 -13.16 -8.34
C ILE A 13 15.12 -12.93 -7.08
N TYR A 14 14.67 -13.98 -6.53
CA TYR A 14 13.94 -13.94 -5.29
C TYR A 14 14.97 -13.83 -4.18
N VAL A 15 15.11 -12.65 -3.63
CA VAL A 15 15.89 -12.52 -2.41
C VAL A 15 14.96 -12.92 -1.29
N PRO A 16 15.18 -14.07 -0.68
CA PRO A 16 14.30 -14.49 0.39
C PRO A 16 14.50 -13.56 1.57
N ILE A 17 13.48 -12.84 1.87
CA ILE A 17 13.45 -12.07 3.09
C ILE A 17 13.26 -13.09 4.19
N THR A 18 14.30 -13.31 4.95
CA THR A 18 14.18 -14.15 6.13
C THR A 18 13.11 -13.52 7.00
N PRO A 19 12.05 -14.23 7.33
CA PRO A 19 10.99 -13.61 8.10
C PRO A 19 11.39 -13.44 9.54
N LYS A 20 12.21 -12.45 9.79
CA LYS A 20 12.30 -11.90 11.11
C LYS A 20 10.97 -11.19 11.29
N SER A 21 10.19 -11.55 12.28
CA SER A 21 8.91 -10.89 12.46
C SER A 21 9.15 -9.45 12.87
N ILE A 22 8.93 -8.58 11.90
CA ILE A 22 8.96 -7.14 12.12
C ILE A 22 7.53 -6.75 12.40
N PHE A 23 7.29 -6.15 13.55
CA PHE A 23 5.93 -5.82 13.97
C PHE A 23 5.99 -4.72 15.00
N THR A 24 5.36 -3.60 14.71
CA THR A 24 5.28 -2.48 15.64
C THR A 24 3.89 -2.46 16.26
N PRO A 25 3.80 -2.58 17.60
CA PRO A 25 2.50 -2.52 18.25
C PRO A 25 1.83 -1.16 18.06
N VAL A 26 0.52 -1.18 17.97
CA VAL A 26 -0.28 0.03 17.91
C VAL A 26 -0.38 0.60 19.34
N LYS A 27 -0.11 1.90 19.48
CA LYS A 27 -0.09 2.55 20.78
C LYS A 27 -1.22 3.55 21.00
N LYS A 28 -1.94 3.91 19.93
CA LYS A 28 -2.98 4.93 19.99
C LYS A 28 -4.31 4.36 19.50
N GLU A 29 -5.40 4.93 19.97
CA GLU A 29 -6.70 4.67 19.38
C GLU A 29 -6.77 5.33 18.01
N LEU A 30 -7.61 4.77 17.11
CA LEU A 30 -7.75 5.33 15.76
C LEU A 30 -8.06 6.83 15.79
N LYS A 31 -8.95 7.24 16.68
CA LYS A 31 -9.35 8.65 16.75
C LYS A 31 -8.21 9.59 17.16
N GLU A 32 -7.09 9.05 17.56
CA GLU A 32 -5.92 9.83 17.96
C GLU A 32 -4.81 9.79 16.91
N MET A 33 -5.02 9.06 15.81
CA MET A 33 -3.95 8.80 14.85
C MET A 33 -3.91 9.79 13.70
N ARG A 34 -2.67 10.15 13.32
CA ARG A 34 -2.36 10.78 12.05
C ARG A 34 -2.00 9.68 11.08
N VAL A 35 -2.77 9.55 9.99
CA VAL A 35 -2.65 8.42 9.07
C VAL A 35 -2.14 8.89 7.71
N ALA A 36 -1.15 8.18 7.17
CA ALA A 36 -0.63 8.41 5.83
C ALA A 36 -0.95 7.22 4.93
N MET A 37 -0.78 7.42 3.63
CA MET A 37 -0.90 6.35 2.65
C MET A 37 0.39 6.22 1.87
N ALA A 38 0.69 4.99 1.47
CA ALA A 38 1.79 4.69 0.57
C ALA A 38 1.30 3.63 -0.42
N THR A 39 1.64 3.77 -1.69
CA THR A 39 1.10 2.85 -2.67
C THR A 39 2.14 2.45 -3.70
N ALA A 40 2.17 1.17 -4.02
CA ALA A 40 3.00 0.62 -5.10
C ALA A 40 2.23 0.58 -6.42
N ALA A 41 1.17 1.36 -6.53
CA ALA A 41 0.32 1.37 -7.73
C ALA A 41 0.81 2.34 -8.79
N GLY A 42 1.89 3.07 -8.55
CA GLY A 42 2.42 4.02 -9.51
C GLY A 42 1.74 5.37 -9.50
N VAL A 43 1.12 5.75 -8.40
CA VAL A 43 0.43 7.04 -8.28
C VAL A 43 1.45 8.16 -8.09
N HIS A 44 1.24 9.26 -8.78
CA HIS A 44 2.08 10.46 -8.64
C HIS A 44 1.30 11.68 -9.12
N LEU A 45 1.84 12.87 -8.85
CA LEU A 45 1.26 14.10 -9.40
C LEU A 45 1.46 14.12 -10.91
N LYS A 46 0.48 14.68 -11.63
CA LYS A 46 0.60 14.84 -13.08
C LYS A 46 1.82 15.69 -13.47
N THR A 47 2.26 16.56 -12.57
CA THR A 47 3.43 17.42 -12.81
C THR A 47 4.76 16.72 -12.50
N ASP A 48 4.74 15.57 -11.86
CA ASP A 48 5.95 14.81 -11.58
C ASP A 48 6.48 14.12 -12.84
N ALA A 49 7.76 13.79 -12.84
CA ALA A 49 8.31 12.89 -13.85
C ALA A 49 7.63 11.52 -13.68
N ARG A 50 7.23 10.94 -14.80
CA ARG A 50 6.59 9.62 -14.79
C ARG A 50 7.57 8.55 -14.34
N PHE A 51 7.03 7.49 -13.77
CA PHE A 51 7.86 6.32 -13.46
C PHE A 51 8.28 5.62 -14.74
N ASN A 52 9.46 5.05 -14.70
CA ASN A 52 9.96 4.21 -15.80
C ASN A 52 9.29 2.84 -15.72
N LEU A 53 8.44 2.53 -16.67
CA LEU A 53 7.66 1.29 -16.63
C LEU A 53 8.51 0.03 -16.74
N ALA A 54 9.74 0.15 -17.25
CA ALA A 54 10.66 -0.99 -17.33
C ALA A 54 11.27 -1.34 -15.97
N GLY A 55 11.22 -0.42 -15.03
CA GLY A 55 11.74 -0.61 -13.68
C GLY A 55 12.14 0.70 -13.07
N ASP A 56 11.68 0.95 -11.86
CA ASP A 56 11.90 2.24 -11.21
C ASP A 56 11.94 2.03 -9.71
N THR A 57 13.02 2.46 -9.07
CA THR A 57 13.17 2.34 -7.62
C THR A 57 12.91 3.64 -6.89
N SER A 58 12.58 4.70 -7.63
CA SER A 58 12.29 5.99 -7.02
C SER A 58 10.87 6.04 -6.46
N TYR A 59 10.59 7.07 -5.72
CA TYR A 59 9.24 7.33 -5.19
C TYR A 59 8.87 8.79 -5.45
N ARG A 60 7.59 9.08 -5.29
CA ARG A 60 7.09 10.45 -5.39
C ARG A 60 6.41 10.81 -4.09
N GLU A 61 6.61 12.05 -3.68
CA GLU A 61 5.90 12.60 -2.54
C GLU A 61 4.59 13.20 -3.04
N ILE A 62 3.50 12.82 -2.41
CA ILE A 62 2.18 13.31 -2.78
C ILE A 62 1.69 14.18 -1.63
N PRO A 63 1.73 15.50 -1.78
CA PRO A 63 1.25 16.37 -0.69
C PRO A 63 -0.25 16.19 -0.51
N ASP A 64 -0.70 16.22 0.73
CA ASP A 64 -2.09 15.98 1.05
C ASP A 64 -3.01 17.07 0.51
N THR A 65 -2.45 18.21 0.10
CA THR A 65 -3.22 19.27 -0.52
C THR A 65 -3.58 18.96 -1.98
N ALA A 66 -2.94 17.94 -2.58
CA ALA A 66 -3.26 17.57 -3.96
C ALA A 66 -4.67 16.99 -4.05
N THR A 67 -5.39 17.41 -5.08
CA THR A 67 -6.71 16.83 -5.36
C THR A 67 -6.54 15.60 -6.26
N THR A 68 -7.56 14.75 -6.30
CA THR A 68 -7.45 13.51 -7.08
C THR A 68 -7.28 13.77 -8.58
N ASP A 69 -7.82 14.88 -9.11
CA ASP A 69 -7.62 15.19 -10.52
C ASP A 69 -6.20 15.69 -10.82
N GLU A 70 -5.39 15.97 -9.81
CA GLU A 70 -3.97 16.27 -9.99
C GLU A 70 -3.10 15.03 -10.00
N LEU A 71 -3.68 13.86 -9.75
CA LEU A 71 -2.96 12.60 -9.66
C LEU A 71 -3.13 11.78 -10.93
N MET A 72 -2.14 10.95 -11.22
CA MET A 72 -2.22 9.97 -12.29
C MET A 72 -1.43 8.74 -11.91
N VAL A 73 -1.56 7.70 -12.71
CA VAL A 73 -0.84 6.44 -12.52
C VAL A 73 0.10 6.20 -13.68
N SER A 74 1.33 5.81 -13.36
CA SER A 74 2.28 5.29 -14.36
C SER A 74 2.68 3.90 -13.89
N HIS A 75 2.11 2.88 -14.50
CA HIS A 75 2.36 1.50 -14.10
C HIS A 75 1.98 0.57 -15.25
N GLY A 76 2.81 -0.43 -15.51
CA GLY A 76 2.56 -1.37 -16.58
C GLY A 76 2.20 -2.77 -16.16
N GLY A 77 2.09 -3.02 -14.86
CA GLY A 77 1.97 -4.38 -14.35
C GLY A 77 0.57 -4.84 -13.98
N TYR A 78 -0.42 -3.97 -14.03
CA TYR A 78 -1.78 -4.32 -13.72
C TYR A 78 -2.74 -3.52 -14.61
N ASP A 79 -3.99 -3.96 -14.67
CA ASP A 79 -5.00 -3.24 -15.46
C ASP A 79 -5.33 -1.91 -14.78
N ASN A 80 -4.97 -0.83 -15.43
CA ASN A 80 -5.11 0.52 -14.87
C ASN A 80 -6.50 1.11 -15.10
N ALA A 81 -7.43 0.38 -15.71
CA ALA A 81 -8.71 0.96 -16.10
C ALA A 81 -9.47 1.55 -14.92
N ASP A 82 -9.53 0.80 -13.82
CA ASP A 82 -10.30 1.27 -12.66
C ASP A 82 -9.64 2.46 -11.98
N VAL A 83 -8.32 2.39 -11.77
CA VAL A 83 -7.62 3.48 -11.08
C VAL A 83 -7.58 4.74 -11.95
N ASN A 84 -7.59 4.58 -13.28
CA ASN A 84 -7.68 5.75 -14.17
C ASN A 84 -9.05 6.40 -14.13
N ARG A 85 -10.11 5.63 -13.85
CA ARG A 85 -11.42 6.22 -13.65
C ARG A 85 -11.55 6.90 -12.30
N ASP A 86 -10.90 6.35 -11.28
CA ASP A 86 -11.02 6.85 -9.92
C ASP A 86 -9.79 6.41 -9.13
N VAL A 87 -8.91 7.34 -8.84
CA VAL A 87 -7.67 7.01 -8.14
C VAL A 87 -7.95 6.39 -6.76
N ASN A 88 -9.11 6.67 -6.19
CA ASN A 88 -9.49 6.10 -4.90
C ASN A 88 -9.59 4.58 -4.92
N ALA A 89 -9.71 3.96 -6.11
CA ALA A 89 -9.70 2.50 -6.19
C ALA A 89 -8.38 1.91 -5.69
N MET A 90 -7.29 2.67 -5.77
CA MET A 90 -5.97 2.21 -5.33
C MET A 90 -5.33 3.11 -4.27
N PHE A 91 -5.81 4.34 -4.17
CA PHE A 91 -5.25 5.34 -3.26
C PHE A 91 -6.43 6.12 -2.70
N PRO A 92 -7.13 5.55 -1.70
CA PRO A 92 -8.43 6.08 -1.28
C PRO A 92 -8.30 7.32 -0.40
N ILE A 93 -7.66 8.33 -0.95
CA ILE A 93 -7.35 9.55 -0.21
C ILE A 93 -8.60 10.34 0.16
N ASP A 94 -9.59 10.37 -0.75
CA ASP A 94 -10.82 11.08 -0.44
C ASP A 94 -11.56 10.41 0.71
N ARG A 95 -11.55 9.07 0.72
CA ARG A 95 -12.21 8.33 1.81
C ARG A 95 -11.47 8.57 3.13
N LEU A 96 -10.14 8.65 3.08
CA LEU A 96 -9.38 8.91 4.29
C LEU A 96 -9.71 10.30 4.86
N HIS A 97 -9.84 11.30 3.99
CA HIS A 97 -10.25 12.64 4.44
C HIS A 97 -11.64 12.63 5.07
N GLU A 98 -12.57 11.87 4.48
CA GLU A 98 -13.91 11.76 5.04
C GLU A 98 -13.88 11.13 6.42
N LEU A 99 -13.05 10.10 6.61
CA LEU A 99 -12.91 9.46 7.91
C LEU A 99 -12.32 10.41 8.95
N ALA A 100 -11.38 11.25 8.56
CA ALA A 100 -10.84 12.26 9.47
C ALA A 100 -11.92 13.29 9.83
N LYS A 101 -12.71 13.70 8.85
CA LYS A 101 -13.75 14.67 9.08
C LYS A 101 -14.82 14.16 10.05
N GLU A 102 -15.13 12.87 9.99
CA GLU A 102 -16.12 12.29 10.90
C GLU A 102 -15.52 11.87 12.25
N GLY A 103 -14.22 12.03 12.44
CA GLY A 103 -13.57 11.71 13.70
C GLY A 103 -13.18 10.25 13.88
N PHE A 104 -13.26 9.46 12.81
CA PHE A 104 -12.83 8.05 12.87
C PHE A 104 -11.32 7.94 13.06
N ILE A 105 -10.57 8.83 12.42
CA ILE A 105 -9.16 9.07 12.73
C ILE A 105 -9.00 10.54 13.09
N LYS A 106 -7.85 10.88 13.67
CA LYS A 106 -7.62 12.28 14.07
C LYS A 106 -7.42 13.17 12.84
N GLU A 107 -6.52 12.76 11.97
CA GLU A 107 -6.17 13.62 10.82
C GLU A 107 -5.42 12.81 9.76
N VAL A 108 -5.41 13.35 8.56
CA VAL A 108 -4.63 12.81 7.46
C VAL A 108 -3.24 13.44 7.53
N ALA A 109 -2.21 12.65 7.29
CA ALA A 109 -0.84 13.15 7.30
C ALA A 109 -0.64 14.16 6.14
N PRO A 110 0.32 15.09 6.28
CA PRO A 110 0.51 16.09 5.25
C PRO A 110 1.18 15.57 3.98
N MET A 111 1.75 14.37 4.02
CA MET A 111 2.50 13.83 2.89
C MET A 111 2.23 12.34 2.76
N HIS A 112 2.02 11.89 1.53
CA HIS A 112 1.85 10.48 1.17
C HIS A 112 2.91 10.09 0.16
N PHE A 113 2.99 8.79 -0.16
CA PHE A 113 4.09 8.30 -1.00
C PHE A 113 3.57 7.36 -2.08
N GLY A 114 4.02 7.60 -3.31
CA GLY A 114 3.74 6.71 -4.42
C GLY A 114 5.04 6.15 -4.99
N PHE A 115 5.03 4.87 -5.35
CA PHE A 115 6.13 4.24 -6.05
C PHE A 115 5.54 3.20 -6.99
N MET A 116 6.34 2.75 -7.94
CA MET A 116 5.78 1.85 -8.93
C MET A 116 5.91 0.39 -8.52
N GLY A 117 7.07 0.02 -8.03
CA GLY A 117 7.28 -1.31 -7.48
C GLY A 117 7.49 -2.43 -8.48
N GLY A 118 7.05 -2.25 -9.72
CA GLY A 118 7.17 -3.29 -10.72
C GLY A 118 8.52 -3.25 -11.44
N GLY A 119 9.07 -4.42 -11.75
CA GLY A 119 10.31 -4.53 -12.50
C GLY A 119 11.49 -3.87 -11.85
N GLY A 120 11.39 -3.55 -10.59
CA GLY A 120 12.42 -2.80 -9.91
C GLY A 120 13.41 -3.68 -9.16
N ASP A 121 14.45 -3.02 -8.72
CA ASP A 121 15.50 -3.64 -7.92
C ASP A 121 14.99 -3.77 -6.49
N GLN A 122 14.66 -4.99 -6.08
CA GLN A 122 14.10 -5.24 -4.76
C GLN A 122 15.11 -4.87 -3.67
N GLU A 123 16.39 -5.08 -3.94
CA GLU A 123 17.44 -4.73 -2.98
C GLU A 123 17.49 -3.23 -2.76
N ALA A 124 17.33 -2.44 -3.81
CA ALA A 124 17.31 -0.98 -3.69
C ALA A 124 16.09 -0.51 -2.87
N PHE A 125 14.95 -1.17 -3.06
CA PHE A 125 13.79 -0.85 -2.22
C PHE A 125 14.05 -1.17 -0.76
N HIS A 126 14.72 -2.28 -0.50
CA HIS A 126 15.04 -2.68 0.87
C HIS A 126 16.06 -1.75 1.50
N ASP A 127 17.11 -1.40 0.76
CA ASP A 127 18.26 -0.70 1.33
C ASP A 127 18.11 0.82 1.30
N VAL A 128 17.35 1.37 0.36
CA VAL A 128 17.31 2.82 0.14
C VAL A 128 15.88 3.36 0.19
N THR A 129 15.04 2.94 -0.75
CA THR A 129 13.73 3.56 -0.93
C THR A 129 12.82 3.38 0.27
N GLY A 130 12.72 2.15 0.77
CA GLY A 130 11.90 1.89 1.95
C GLY A 130 12.35 2.67 3.17
N PRO A 131 13.63 2.61 3.52
CA PRO A 131 14.12 3.39 4.65
C PRO A 131 13.94 4.91 4.49
N GLU A 132 14.10 5.45 3.27
CA GLU A 132 13.88 6.87 3.07
C GLU A 132 12.43 7.27 3.29
N ILE A 133 11.50 6.49 2.73
CA ILE A 133 10.07 6.73 2.94
C ILE A 133 9.76 6.65 4.43
N ALA A 134 10.26 5.60 5.09
CA ALA A 134 10.02 5.41 6.52
C ALA A 134 10.50 6.61 7.34
N GLN A 135 11.69 7.12 7.04
CA GLN A 135 12.24 8.25 7.79
C GLN A 135 11.39 9.51 7.59
N LYS A 136 10.92 9.74 6.36
CA LYS A 136 10.06 10.90 6.11
C LYS A 136 8.74 10.79 6.87
N LEU A 137 8.19 9.59 6.95
CA LEU A 137 6.96 9.37 7.72
C LEU A 137 7.19 9.61 9.22
N VAL A 138 8.32 9.16 9.74
CA VAL A 138 8.68 9.43 11.13
C VAL A 138 8.81 10.93 11.35
N ASP A 139 9.49 11.62 10.45
CA ASP A 139 9.71 13.07 10.58
C ASP A 139 8.38 13.84 10.56
N GLU A 140 7.37 13.32 9.86
CA GLU A 140 6.05 13.95 9.80
C GLU A 140 5.15 13.57 10.97
N GLY A 141 5.64 12.76 11.89
CA GLY A 141 4.86 12.36 13.06
C GLY A 141 3.68 11.45 12.73
N VAL A 142 3.83 10.62 11.71
CA VAL A 142 2.76 9.72 11.28
C VAL A 142 2.59 8.58 12.28
N ASP A 143 1.35 8.26 12.61
CA ASP A 143 1.04 7.21 13.60
C ASP A 143 0.71 5.87 12.96
N ALA A 144 0.26 5.86 11.72
CA ALA A 144 -0.07 4.62 11.02
C ALA A 144 -0.06 4.86 9.51
N VAL A 145 0.22 3.80 8.74
CA VAL A 145 0.24 3.89 7.28
C VAL A 145 -0.61 2.77 6.69
N VAL A 146 -1.46 3.14 5.74
CA VAL A 146 -2.20 2.17 4.92
C VAL A 146 -1.49 2.07 3.58
N LEU A 147 -1.23 0.83 3.13
CA LEU A 147 -0.55 0.61 1.85
C LEU A 147 -1.45 -0.14 0.87
N THR A 148 -1.23 0.08 -0.43
CA THR A 148 -1.82 -0.71 -1.50
C THR A 148 -0.74 -1.08 -2.51
N ALA A 149 -1.07 -2.04 -3.42
CA ALA A 149 -0.09 -2.53 -4.39
C ALA A 149 -0.77 -2.88 -5.72
N GLY A 150 -0.05 -2.71 -6.76
CA GLY A 150 -0.48 -3.09 -8.12
C GLY A 150 -0.34 -4.59 -8.40
N UNK A 151 0.55 -4.97 -9.07
CA UNK A 151 0.76 -6.26 -9.52
C UNK A 151 1.43 -7.12 -8.52
N GLY A 152 1.76 -8.29 -9.03
CA GLY A 152 2.42 -9.25 -8.17
C GLY A 152 3.73 -8.77 -7.58
N THR A 153 4.61 -8.34 -8.43
CA THR A 153 5.90 -7.78 -7.98
C THR A 153 5.67 -6.56 -7.09
N CYS A 154 4.64 -5.79 -7.40
CA CYS A 154 4.32 -4.61 -6.60
C CYS A 154 3.89 -4.98 -5.19
N HIS A 155 3.17 -6.09 -5.03
CA HIS A 155 2.82 -6.58 -3.69
C HIS A 155 4.08 -6.93 -2.91
N ARG A 156 5.05 -7.55 -3.57
CA ARG A 156 6.32 -7.86 -2.93
C ARG A 156 7.05 -6.59 -2.50
N THR A 157 7.13 -5.62 -3.41
CA THR A 157 7.78 -4.33 -3.11
C THR A 157 7.04 -3.58 -2.02
N ALA A 158 5.70 -3.60 -2.06
CA ALA A 158 4.91 -2.94 -1.01
C ALA A 158 5.23 -3.53 0.35
N VAL A 159 5.41 -4.86 0.44
CA VAL A 159 5.77 -5.48 1.71
C VAL A 159 7.17 -5.03 2.15
N ILE A 160 8.11 -4.89 1.22
CA ILE A 160 9.45 -4.41 1.57
C ILE A 160 9.36 -3.02 2.19
N VAL A 161 8.60 -2.12 1.56
CA VAL A 161 8.41 -0.77 2.10
C VAL A 161 7.66 -0.82 3.43
N GLN A 162 6.62 -1.65 3.50
CA GLN A 162 5.84 -1.83 4.72
C GLN A 162 6.74 -2.24 5.89
N ARG A 163 7.61 -3.22 5.66
CA ARG A 163 8.51 -3.71 6.71
C ARG A 163 9.48 -2.62 7.15
N ALA A 164 9.97 -1.80 6.21
CA ALA A 164 10.85 -0.68 6.55
C ALA A 164 10.12 0.33 7.46
N ILE A 165 8.86 0.61 7.16
CA ILE A 165 8.07 1.55 7.96
C ILE A 165 7.84 1.00 9.37
N GLU A 166 7.50 -0.30 9.45
CA GLU A 166 7.32 -0.94 10.76
C GLU A 166 8.62 -0.96 11.55
N GLU A 167 9.74 -1.21 10.87
CA GLU A 167 11.05 -1.23 11.53
C GLU A 167 11.40 0.14 12.09
N ALA A 168 10.90 1.20 11.46
CA ALA A 168 11.10 2.57 11.95
C ALA A 168 10.15 2.94 13.08
N GLY A 169 9.22 2.05 13.45
CA GLY A 169 8.36 2.23 14.61
C GLY A 169 6.95 2.71 14.31
N ILE A 170 6.50 2.63 13.06
CA ILE A 170 5.14 3.03 12.69
C ILE A 170 4.35 1.79 12.28
N PRO A 171 3.22 1.50 12.92
CA PRO A 171 2.39 0.37 12.52
C PRO A 171 1.74 0.61 11.15
N THR A 172 1.60 -0.46 10.39
CA THR A 172 1.12 -0.42 9.02
C THR A 172 0.10 -1.50 8.75
N ILE A 173 -0.68 -1.33 7.68
CA ILE A 173 -1.52 -2.39 7.16
C ILE A 173 -1.60 -2.28 5.65
N LEU A 174 -1.57 -3.44 4.98
CA LEU A 174 -1.57 -3.51 3.51
C LEU A 174 -2.90 -4.07 3.03
N ILE A 175 -3.55 -3.36 2.11
CA ILE A 175 -4.75 -3.88 1.45
C ILE A 175 -4.26 -4.68 0.23
N ALA A 176 -4.44 -5.99 0.30
CA ALA A 176 -3.84 -6.91 -0.67
C ALA A 176 -4.87 -7.50 -1.61
N ALA A 177 -4.56 -7.49 -2.91
CA ALA A 177 -5.31 -8.27 -3.88
C ALA A 177 -4.70 -9.66 -4.08
N LEU A 178 -3.47 -9.87 -3.62
CA LEU A 178 -2.76 -11.15 -3.77
C LEU A 178 -2.24 -11.62 -2.40
N PRO A 179 -3.13 -12.12 -1.54
CA PRO A 179 -2.72 -12.54 -0.19
C PRO A 179 -1.55 -13.53 -0.14
N PRO A 180 -1.47 -14.53 -1.04
CA PRO A 180 -0.32 -15.45 -0.94
C PRO A 180 1.02 -14.73 -1.13
N VAL A 181 1.08 -13.71 -1.98
CA VAL A 181 2.32 -12.98 -2.20
C VAL A 181 2.72 -12.21 -0.93
N VAL A 182 1.75 -11.55 -0.30
CA VAL A 182 2.09 -10.78 0.90
C VAL A 182 2.44 -11.67 2.07
N ARG A 183 1.78 -12.84 2.17
CA ARG A 183 2.14 -13.80 3.20
C ARG A 183 3.57 -14.29 3.01
N GLN A 184 3.90 -14.66 1.78
CA GLN A 184 5.21 -15.21 1.45
C GLN A 184 6.33 -14.22 1.74
N ASN A 185 6.05 -12.93 1.61
CA ASN A 185 7.06 -11.90 1.78
C ASN A 185 7.08 -11.29 3.18
N GLY A 186 6.25 -11.75 4.08
CA GLY A 186 6.34 -11.38 5.48
C GLY A 186 5.68 -10.04 5.83
N SER A 187 4.52 -9.77 5.24
CA SER A 187 3.76 -8.58 5.63
C SER A 187 3.39 -8.67 7.10
N PRO A 188 3.65 -7.63 7.89
CA PRO A 188 3.27 -7.67 9.31
C PRO A 188 1.76 -7.68 9.53
N ARG A 189 1.00 -6.94 8.73
CA ARG A 189 -0.46 -6.89 8.80
C ARG A 189 -1.01 -6.69 7.40
N ALA A 190 -2.06 -7.43 7.06
CA ALA A 190 -2.74 -7.21 5.78
C ALA A 190 -4.22 -7.56 5.88
N VAL A 191 -4.99 -6.97 4.99
CA VAL A 191 -6.38 -7.35 4.76
C VAL A 191 -6.52 -7.74 3.30
N ALA A 192 -7.52 -8.58 3.02
CA ALA A 192 -7.75 -9.06 1.66
C ALA A 192 -9.23 -8.99 1.32
N PRO A 193 -9.69 -7.89 0.74
CA PRO A 193 -11.02 -7.89 0.14
C PRO A 193 -11.00 -8.73 -1.15
N LEU A 194 -12.15 -9.18 -1.61
CA LEU A 194 -12.23 -10.00 -2.83
C LEU A 194 -12.33 -9.06 -4.03
N VAL A 195 -11.19 -8.52 -4.41
CA VAL A 195 -11.11 -7.51 -5.47
C VAL A 195 -9.95 -7.84 -6.40
N PRO A 196 -10.01 -7.39 -7.65
CA PRO A 196 -8.89 -7.60 -8.56
C PRO A 196 -7.76 -6.63 -8.29
N MET A 197 -6.57 -6.97 -8.81
CA MET A 197 -5.47 -6.01 -8.84
C MET A 197 -5.91 -4.80 -9.64
N GLY A 198 -5.67 -3.61 -9.10
CA GLY A 198 -6.09 -2.36 -9.73
C GLY A 198 -7.29 -1.72 -9.06
N ALA A 199 -7.96 -2.47 -8.16
CA ALA A 199 -9.09 -1.94 -7.39
C ALA A 199 -9.00 -2.43 -5.96
N ASN A 200 -7.81 -2.42 -5.39
CA ASN A 200 -7.58 -2.98 -4.04
C ASN A 200 -8.47 -2.33 -2.99
N ALA A 201 -8.71 -1.04 -3.12
CA ALA A 201 -9.50 -0.29 -2.14
C ALA A 201 -10.97 -0.17 -2.53
N GLY A 202 -11.40 -0.87 -3.59
CA GLY A 202 -12.80 -0.91 -3.99
C GLY A 202 -13.03 -0.45 -5.41
N GLU A 203 -14.25 -0.64 -5.88
CA GLU A 203 -14.65 -0.28 -7.23
C GLU A 203 -14.56 1.24 -7.45
N PRO A 204 -14.23 1.67 -8.67
CA PRO A 204 -14.20 3.10 -8.95
C PRO A 204 -15.57 3.74 -8.70
N HIS A 205 -15.55 4.89 -8.07
CA HIS A 205 -16.71 5.70 -7.71
C HIS A 205 -17.69 5.04 -6.75
N ASN A 206 -17.35 3.86 -6.23
CA ASN A 206 -18.21 3.19 -5.24
C ASN A 206 -17.79 3.65 -3.84
N ILE A 207 -18.31 4.81 -3.45
CA ILE A 207 -17.92 5.46 -2.20
C ILE A 207 -18.21 4.54 -1.00
N GLU A 208 -19.37 3.88 -1.00
CA GLU A 208 -19.75 3.01 0.11
C GLU A 208 -18.76 1.86 0.27
N MET A 209 -18.39 1.21 -0.83
CA MET A 209 -17.45 0.10 -0.79
C MET A 209 -16.07 0.57 -0.36
N GLN A 210 -15.59 1.67 -0.95
CA GLN A 210 -14.27 2.22 -0.60
C GLN A 210 -14.20 2.61 0.87
N THR A 211 -15.24 3.26 1.37
CA THR A 211 -15.30 3.63 2.78
C THR A 211 -15.29 2.40 3.67
N GLY A 212 -16.09 1.40 3.31
CA GLY A 212 -16.17 0.16 4.09
C GLY A 212 -14.84 -0.56 4.15
N ILE A 213 -14.18 -0.71 3.01
CA ILE A 213 -12.88 -1.37 2.97
C ILE A 213 -11.87 -0.61 3.82
N LEU A 214 -11.80 0.72 3.65
CA LEU A 214 -10.81 1.51 4.39
C LEU A 214 -11.09 1.48 5.89
N LYS A 215 -12.35 1.62 6.27
CA LYS A 215 -12.73 1.58 7.68
C LYS A 215 -12.37 0.23 8.32
N ASP A 216 -12.74 -0.86 7.64
CA ASP A 216 -12.43 -2.20 8.16
C ASP A 216 -10.92 -2.42 8.20
N THR A 217 -10.19 -1.90 7.21
CA THR A 217 -8.74 -1.99 7.21
C THR A 217 -8.13 -1.32 8.44
N LEU A 218 -8.60 -0.12 8.76
CA LEU A 218 -8.09 0.60 9.92
C LEU A 218 -8.47 -0.10 11.22
N LYS A 219 -9.66 -0.71 11.29
CA LYS A 219 -10.03 -1.50 12.46
C LYS A 219 -9.08 -2.70 12.61
N GLU A 220 -8.72 -3.35 11.51
CA GLU A 220 -7.80 -4.48 11.57
C GLU A 220 -6.38 -4.06 11.90
N LEU A 221 -5.98 -2.85 11.55
CA LEU A 221 -4.69 -2.33 11.98
C LEU A 221 -4.56 -2.44 13.50
N VAL A 222 -5.62 -2.08 14.20
CA VAL A 222 -5.64 -2.12 15.67
C VAL A 222 -5.85 -3.54 16.18
N ALA A 223 -6.72 -4.32 15.52
CA ALA A 223 -7.12 -5.64 16.02
C ALA A 223 -6.04 -6.70 15.82
N ILE A 224 -5.24 -6.60 14.76
CA ILE A 224 -4.21 -7.61 14.50
C ILE A 224 -3.07 -7.43 15.50
N GLU A 225 -2.85 -8.47 16.31
CA GLU A 225 -1.78 -8.47 17.30
C GLU A 225 -0.71 -9.52 17.01
N THR A 226 -0.96 -10.39 16.03
CA THR A 226 -0.04 -11.45 15.64
C THR A 226 0.65 -11.07 14.34
N PRO A 227 1.98 -10.99 14.31
CA PRO A 227 2.69 -10.67 13.06
C PRO A 227 2.33 -11.65 11.95
N GLY A 228 2.08 -11.12 10.76
CA GLY A 228 1.83 -11.93 9.59
C GLY A 228 0.38 -12.30 9.35
N LYS A 229 -0.53 -11.84 10.19
CA LYS A 229 -1.94 -12.17 10.01
C LYS A 229 -2.52 -11.42 8.81
N ILE A 230 -3.29 -12.13 8.01
CA ILE A 230 -4.03 -11.57 6.87
C ILE A 230 -5.50 -11.84 7.12
N VAL A 231 -6.32 -10.80 7.14
CA VAL A 231 -7.75 -10.93 7.42
C VAL A 231 -8.54 -10.73 6.14
N SER A 232 -9.36 -11.70 5.77
CA SER A 232 -10.27 -11.56 4.63
C SER A 232 -11.38 -10.58 4.99
N LEU A 233 -11.70 -9.69 4.06
CA LEU A 233 -12.80 -8.75 4.25
C LEU A 233 -13.95 -9.14 3.32
N PRO A 234 -15.19 -8.97 3.76
CA PRO A 234 -16.35 -9.48 3.00
C PRO A 234 -16.82 -8.49 1.93
N TYR A 235 -15.92 -8.08 1.06
CA TYR A 235 -16.25 -7.20 -0.05
C TYR A 235 -15.96 -7.92 -1.34
N GLU A 236 -16.87 -7.82 -2.27
CA GLU A 236 -16.76 -8.50 -3.55
C GLU A 236 -16.90 -7.50 -4.67
N TYR A 237 -15.92 -7.50 -5.55
CA TYR A 237 -15.92 -6.65 -6.74
C TYR A 237 -16.91 -7.22 -7.75
N ILE A 238 -17.83 -6.38 -8.23
CA ILE A 238 -18.76 -6.79 -9.26
C ILE A 238 -18.37 -6.05 -10.54
N ALA A 239 -17.86 -6.83 -11.51
CA ALA A 239 -17.45 -6.24 -12.77
C ALA A 239 -18.68 -5.67 -13.49
N HIS A 240 -18.58 -4.41 -13.89
CA HIS A 240 -19.62 -3.78 -14.69
C HIS A 240 -19.24 -3.96 -16.15
N VAL A 241 -20.05 -4.71 -16.88
CA VAL A 241 -19.83 -4.99 -18.30
C VAL A 241 -20.43 -3.89 -19.14
#